data_ef957c16084d6e96f7d9a599f4116cd0
#
_entry.id   ef957c16084d6e96f7d9a599f4116cd0
#
_cell.length_a   1.000
_cell.length_b   1.000
_cell.length_c   1.000
_cell.angle_alpha   90.00
_cell.angle_beta   90.00
_cell.angle_gamma   90.00
#
_symmetry.space_group_name_H-M   'P 1'
#
loop_
_entity.id
_entity.type
_entity.pdbx_description
1 polymer ?
#
loop_
_entity_poly.entity_id
_entity_poly.type
_entity_poly.pdbx_seq_one_letter_code
_entity_poly.pdbx_strand_id
1 'polypeptide(L)'
;MQTLSERTASFTDSVIRRMTRISLQYNAVNLSQGFPDFKPPKAILDRLAQVAYEDYHQYSITWGAQNFREALAAKQSHYMGRAIDPNSEIVTTCGSTEAMMAAMMTVTNPGDKVVIFSPFYENYGADTILSGAEPIYVPLVPPDFHFDANVLEDAFRQHPKALVLCNPSNPCGKVFTREELETIAALAARYDVYVITDEVYEHIVYAPHQHTYFATLPGMWERTLSCSSLSKTYSITGWRLGYIIAPPEIIERAKKVHDFLTVGAAAPLQEAVIPGLQFGQDYYDDLLAKYTHKKELFL
;
A
#
# COMPACT_ATOMS: atom_id res chain seq x y z
N MET A 1 -10.34 -17.83 -34.59
CA MET A 1 -10.66 -17.03 -33.39
C MET A 1 -9.53 -16.03 -33.20
N GLN A 2 -9.84 -14.84 -32.73
CA GLN A 2 -8.84 -13.88 -32.31
C GLN A 2 -8.14 -14.37 -31.04
N THR A 3 -6.88 -14.01 -30.86
CA THR A 3 -6.11 -14.33 -29.65
C THR A 3 -6.55 -13.45 -28.46
N LEU A 4 -6.46 -13.99 -27.24
CA LEU A 4 -6.66 -13.19 -26.00
C LEU A 4 -5.48 -12.23 -25.82
N SER A 5 -5.64 -11.28 -24.88
CA SER A 5 -4.59 -10.30 -24.54
C SER A 5 -3.32 -11.00 -24.04
N GLU A 6 -2.18 -10.66 -24.62
CA GLU A 6 -0.87 -11.19 -24.24
C GLU A 6 -0.47 -10.78 -22.81
N ARG A 7 -0.99 -9.65 -22.29
CA ARG A 7 -0.71 -9.18 -20.93
C ARG A 7 -1.00 -10.23 -19.87
N THR A 8 -2.12 -10.97 -20.03
CA THR A 8 -2.53 -11.99 -19.04
C THR A 8 -1.76 -13.30 -19.18
N ALA A 9 -0.96 -13.48 -20.23
CA ALA A 9 -0.09 -14.64 -20.38
C ALA A 9 1.29 -14.45 -19.70
N SER A 10 1.62 -13.21 -19.33
CA SER A 10 2.96 -12.85 -18.80
C SER A 10 3.11 -13.09 -17.30
N PHE A 11 2.03 -13.39 -16.57
CA PHE A 11 2.05 -13.71 -15.15
C PHE A 11 1.10 -14.84 -14.81
N THR A 12 1.38 -15.54 -13.72
CA THR A 12 0.58 -16.69 -13.27
C THR A 12 -0.52 -16.28 -12.31
N ASP A 13 -1.47 -17.20 -12.07
CA ASP A 13 -2.42 -17.08 -10.96
C ASP A 13 -1.69 -16.85 -9.63
N SER A 14 -2.30 -16.02 -8.77
CA SER A 14 -1.82 -15.76 -7.42
C SER A 14 -1.50 -17.05 -6.66
N VAL A 15 -0.25 -17.20 -6.27
CA VAL A 15 0.21 -18.36 -5.46
C VAL A 15 -0.48 -18.35 -4.10
N ILE A 16 -0.62 -17.19 -3.47
CA ILE A 16 -1.28 -17.02 -2.17
C ILE A 16 -2.74 -17.49 -2.24
N ARG A 17 -3.48 -17.06 -3.26
CA ARG A 17 -4.89 -17.47 -3.44
C ARG A 17 -5.04 -18.95 -3.79
N ARG A 18 -4.10 -19.49 -4.57
CA ARG A 18 -4.05 -20.93 -4.88
C ARG A 18 -3.83 -21.75 -3.60
N MET A 19 -2.86 -21.35 -2.77
CA MET A 19 -2.58 -22.03 -1.51
C MET A 19 -3.73 -21.92 -0.52
N THR A 20 -4.45 -20.80 -0.49
CA THR A 20 -5.66 -20.65 0.32
C THR A 20 -6.74 -21.68 -0.10
N ARG A 21 -6.98 -21.85 -1.42
CA ARG A 21 -7.93 -22.86 -1.91
C ARG A 21 -7.51 -24.28 -1.54
N ILE A 22 -6.21 -24.58 -1.64
CA ILE A 22 -5.65 -25.89 -1.25
C ILE A 22 -5.83 -26.13 0.25
N SER A 23 -5.52 -25.13 1.10
CA SER A 23 -5.71 -25.24 2.55
C SER A 23 -7.15 -25.56 2.92
N LEU A 24 -8.13 -24.89 2.28
CA LEU A 24 -9.55 -25.16 2.50
C LEU A 24 -9.95 -26.58 2.05
N GLN A 25 -9.42 -27.04 0.90
CA GLN A 25 -9.71 -28.37 0.36
C GLN A 25 -9.25 -29.49 1.32
N TYR A 26 -8.12 -29.31 1.98
CA TYR A 26 -7.54 -30.30 2.89
C TYR A 26 -7.79 -30.01 4.37
N ASN A 27 -8.63 -29.02 4.68
CA ASN A 27 -8.85 -28.52 6.05
C ASN A 27 -7.54 -28.29 6.82
N ALA A 28 -6.56 -27.72 6.12
CA ALA A 28 -5.22 -27.46 6.65
C ALA A 28 -5.12 -26.02 7.21
N VAL A 29 -4.19 -25.84 8.15
CA VAL A 29 -3.85 -24.48 8.61
C VAL A 29 -3.22 -23.70 7.46
N ASN A 30 -3.80 -22.56 7.11
CA ASN A 30 -3.27 -21.72 6.06
C ASN A 30 -2.16 -20.81 6.60
N LEU A 31 -0.90 -21.11 6.26
CA LEU A 31 0.28 -20.32 6.61
C LEU A 31 0.79 -19.46 5.42
N SER A 32 0.08 -19.47 4.28
CA SER A 32 0.52 -18.77 3.07
C SER A 32 -0.05 -17.36 2.94
N GLN A 33 -1.18 -17.06 3.58
CA GLN A 33 -1.84 -15.76 3.52
C GLN A 33 -1.88 -15.11 4.91
N GLY A 34 -1.15 -14.00 5.06
CA GLY A 34 -1.17 -13.18 6.26
C GLY A 34 -2.38 -12.25 6.29
N PHE A 35 -3.30 -12.46 7.25
CA PHE A 35 -4.35 -11.52 7.61
C PHE A 35 -4.55 -11.54 9.13
N PRO A 36 -5.05 -10.43 9.72
CA PRO A 36 -5.32 -10.39 11.16
C PRO A 36 -6.34 -11.46 11.55
N ASP A 37 -6.09 -12.20 12.63
CA ASP A 37 -6.95 -13.26 13.17
C ASP A 37 -7.85 -12.78 14.33
N PHE A 38 -7.87 -11.48 14.59
CA PHE A 38 -8.70 -10.83 15.60
C PHE A 38 -9.74 -9.93 14.95
N LYS A 39 -10.82 -9.68 15.70
CA LYS A 39 -11.93 -8.85 15.22
C LYS A 39 -11.51 -7.39 15.07
N PRO A 40 -12.19 -6.63 14.17
CA PRO A 40 -12.06 -5.18 14.13
C PRO A 40 -12.38 -4.54 15.49
N PRO A 41 -11.83 -3.35 15.78
CA PRO A 41 -12.15 -2.59 16.99
C PRO A 41 -13.65 -2.38 17.18
N LYS A 42 -14.12 -2.51 18.42
CA LYS A 42 -15.55 -2.40 18.75
C LYS A 42 -16.16 -1.08 18.26
N ALA A 43 -15.44 0.04 18.41
CA ALA A 43 -15.93 1.35 17.98
C ALA A 43 -16.23 1.40 16.47
N ILE A 44 -15.42 0.73 15.65
CA ILE A 44 -15.64 0.62 14.20
C ILE A 44 -16.88 -0.25 13.91
N LEU A 45 -17.02 -1.39 14.60
CA LEU A 45 -18.17 -2.28 14.43
C LEU A 45 -19.48 -1.63 14.89
N ASP A 46 -19.46 -0.92 16.00
CA ASP A 46 -20.63 -0.18 16.51
C ASP A 46 -21.05 0.93 15.52
N ARG A 47 -20.06 1.65 14.96
CA ARG A 47 -20.35 2.67 13.94
C ARG A 47 -20.91 2.06 12.65
N LEU A 48 -20.38 0.91 12.20
CA LEU A 48 -20.93 0.19 11.06
C LEU A 48 -22.39 -0.18 11.26
N ALA A 49 -22.74 -0.67 12.46
CA ALA A 49 -24.13 -1.01 12.79
C ALA A 49 -25.06 0.20 12.72
N GLN A 50 -24.59 1.38 13.11
CA GLN A 50 -25.35 2.63 13.00
C GLN A 50 -25.50 3.08 11.54
N VAL A 51 -24.39 3.11 10.80
CA VAL A 51 -24.33 3.51 9.39
C VAL A 51 -25.31 2.70 8.52
N ALA A 52 -25.57 1.44 8.87
CA ALA A 52 -26.51 0.59 8.16
C ALA A 52 -27.96 1.13 8.13
N TYR A 53 -28.32 2.07 9.02
CA TYR A 53 -29.63 2.72 9.10
C TYR A 53 -29.58 4.21 8.75
N GLU A 54 -28.43 4.72 8.32
CA GLU A 54 -28.23 6.13 7.94
C GLU A 54 -28.13 6.28 6.41
N ASP A 55 -28.17 7.50 5.89
CA ASP A 55 -28.22 7.80 4.44
C ASP A 55 -26.83 7.76 3.76
N TYR A 56 -26.03 6.71 4.00
CA TYR A 56 -24.70 6.53 3.38
C TYR A 56 -24.67 5.44 2.30
N HIS A 57 -25.82 5.05 1.73
CA HIS A 57 -25.93 3.93 0.78
C HIS A 57 -25.68 4.33 -0.68
N GLN A 58 -25.62 5.60 -0.98
CA GLN A 58 -25.37 6.11 -2.32
C GLN A 58 -23.88 6.45 -2.51
N TYR A 59 -23.50 6.81 -3.72
CA TYR A 59 -22.13 7.22 -4.01
C TYR A 59 -21.69 8.39 -3.12
N SER A 60 -20.53 8.26 -2.49
CA SER A 60 -19.81 9.43 -1.97
C SER A 60 -19.15 10.20 -3.12
N ILE A 61 -18.49 11.30 -2.83
CA ILE A 61 -17.52 11.88 -3.76
C ILE A 61 -16.55 10.77 -4.15
N THR A 62 -16.28 10.59 -5.45
CA THR A 62 -15.58 9.41 -5.98
C THR A 62 -14.20 9.22 -5.36
N TRP A 63 -13.42 10.29 -5.17
CA TRP A 63 -12.11 10.23 -4.52
C TRP A 63 -12.14 10.16 -2.97
N GLY A 64 -13.32 9.88 -2.39
CA GLY A 64 -13.53 9.64 -0.97
C GLY A 64 -14.46 10.64 -0.30
N ALA A 65 -15.26 10.17 0.68
CA ALA A 65 -16.11 11.00 1.50
C ALA A 65 -15.27 12.06 2.23
N GLN A 66 -15.79 13.28 2.36
CA GLN A 66 -15.03 14.41 2.89
C GLN A 66 -14.59 14.17 4.33
N ASN A 67 -15.52 13.76 5.20
CA ASN A 67 -15.24 13.45 6.61
C ASN A 67 -14.20 12.33 6.77
N PHE A 68 -14.23 11.32 5.91
CA PHE A 68 -13.20 10.26 5.88
C PHE A 68 -11.84 10.82 5.51
N ARG A 69 -11.74 11.62 4.45
CA ARG A 69 -10.48 12.23 4.02
C ARG A 69 -9.92 13.20 5.06
N GLU A 70 -10.78 13.97 5.74
CA GLU A 70 -10.39 14.86 6.84
C GLU A 70 -9.81 14.07 8.02
N ALA A 71 -10.47 13.00 8.44
CA ALA A 71 -9.97 12.13 9.51
C ALA A 71 -8.66 11.43 9.13
N LEU A 72 -8.55 10.95 7.89
CA LEU A 72 -7.33 10.35 7.36
C LEU A 72 -6.18 11.36 7.28
N ALA A 73 -6.45 12.57 6.78
CA ALA A 73 -5.46 13.65 6.72
C ALA A 73 -4.94 14.02 8.10
N ALA A 74 -5.82 14.11 9.11
CA ALA A 74 -5.42 14.38 10.49
C ALA A 74 -4.50 13.29 11.03
N LYS A 75 -4.87 12.00 10.87
CA LYS A 75 -4.04 10.86 11.26
C LYS A 75 -2.67 10.90 10.57
N GLN A 76 -2.66 10.97 9.25
CA GLN A 76 -1.41 10.86 8.49
C GLN A 76 -0.53 12.11 8.63
N SER A 77 -1.11 13.30 8.82
CA SER A 77 -0.33 14.50 9.15
C SER A 77 0.45 14.33 10.46
N HIS A 78 -0.16 13.69 11.47
CA HIS A 78 0.50 13.39 12.73
C HIS A 78 1.70 12.46 12.54
N TYR A 79 1.51 11.33 11.84
CA TYR A 79 2.57 10.32 11.68
C TYR A 79 3.65 10.73 10.66
N MET A 80 3.30 11.41 9.60
CA MET A 80 4.27 11.91 8.60
C MET A 80 4.96 13.20 9.02
N GLY A 81 4.49 13.87 10.08
CA GLY A 81 5.09 15.12 10.55
C GLY A 81 4.96 16.29 9.57
N ARG A 82 3.96 16.23 8.66
CA ARG A 82 3.63 17.30 7.71
C ARG A 82 2.12 17.46 7.59
N ALA A 83 1.66 18.68 7.35
CA ALA A 83 0.24 18.91 7.02
C ALA A 83 -0.11 18.29 5.67
N ILE A 84 -1.24 17.59 5.63
CA ILE A 84 -1.82 16.97 4.43
C ILE A 84 -3.18 17.62 4.18
N ASP A 85 -3.37 18.16 2.97
CA ASP A 85 -4.66 18.71 2.58
C ASP A 85 -5.62 17.59 2.14
N PRO A 86 -6.74 17.37 2.88
CA PRO A 86 -7.71 16.33 2.55
C PRO A 86 -8.40 16.55 1.19
N ASN A 87 -8.35 17.75 0.62
CA ASN A 87 -9.06 18.09 -0.62
C ASN A 87 -8.21 17.85 -1.87
N SER A 88 -6.90 18.05 -1.76
CA SER A 88 -6.01 18.04 -2.91
C SER A 88 -4.92 16.96 -2.86
N GLU A 89 -4.60 16.40 -1.68
CA GLU A 89 -3.47 15.47 -1.51
C GLU A 89 -3.88 14.03 -1.19
N ILE A 90 -5.18 13.69 -1.24
CA ILE A 90 -5.70 12.34 -0.93
C ILE A 90 -6.66 11.86 -2.01
N VAL A 91 -6.54 10.58 -2.37
CA VAL A 91 -7.60 9.80 -3.02
C VAL A 91 -7.81 8.49 -2.26
N THR A 92 -9.09 8.20 -1.93
CA THR A 92 -9.51 6.96 -1.29
C THR A 92 -9.72 5.89 -2.34
N THR A 93 -9.24 4.67 -2.09
CA THR A 93 -9.26 3.56 -3.05
C THR A 93 -9.88 2.30 -2.47
N CYS A 94 -10.24 1.35 -3.33
CA CYS A 94 -10.73 0.02 -2.95
C CYS A 94 -9.60 -0.89 -2.42
N GLY A 95 -8.97 -0.48 -1.31
CA GLY A 95 -7.79 -1.10 -0.70
C GLY A 95 -6.49 -0.68 -1.38
N SER A 96 -5.35 -1.06 -0.77
CA SER A 96 -4.03 -0.76 -1.34
C SER A 96 -3.78 -1.42 -2.70
N THR A 97 -4.46 -2.51 -3.01
CA THR A 97 -4.35 -3.16 -4.33
C THR A 97 -4.76 -2.20 -5.45
N GLU A 98 -5.88 -1.49 -5.30
CA GLU A 98 -6.25 -0.45 -6.26
C GLU A 98 -5.33 0.76 -6.16
N ALA A 99 -4.94 1.17 -4.94
CA ALA A 99 -4.00 2.28 -4.77
C ALA A 99 -2.71 2.07 -5.56
N MET A 100 -2.10 0.89 -5.46
CA MET A 100 -0.88 0.55 -6.20
C MET A 100 -1.12 0.56 -7.72
N MET A 101 -2.21 -0.04 -8.20
CA MET A 101 -2.54 -0.05 -9.63
C MET A 101 -2.83 1.36 -10.15
N ALA A 102 -3.61 2.16 -9.40
CA ALA A 102 -3.91 3.54 -9.78
C ALA A 102 -2.65 4.41 -9.78
N ALA A 103 -1.76 4.25 -8.79
CA ALA A 103 -0.48 4.93 -8.74
C ALA A 103 0.40 4.55 -9.94
N MET A 104 0.49 3.26 -10.25
CA MET A 104 1.26 2.75 -11.41
C MET A 104 0.76 3.37 -12.72
N MET A 105 -0.55 3.31 -12.98
CA MET A 105 -1.16 3.89 -14.19
C MET A 105 -1.08 5.41 -14.24
N THR A 106 -0.93 6.07 -13.10
CA THR A 106 -0.79 7.53 -13.02
C THR A 106 0.57 7.99 -13.53
N VAL A 107 1.63 7.24 -13.25
CA VAL A 107 3.01 7.69 -13.54
C VAL A 107 3.64 6.98 -14.75
N THR A 108 3.16 5.79 -15.16
CA THR A 108 3.76 5.02 -16.24
C THR A 108 2.99 5.13 -17.55
N ASN A 109 3.71 5.02 -18.67
CA ASN A 109 3.17 4.80 -20.00
C ASN A 109 3.57 3.39 -20.50
N PRO A 110 2.91 2.86 -21.54
CA PRO A 110 3.34 1.62 -22.17
C PRO A 110 4.81 1.69 -22.63
N GLY A 111 5.61 0.68 -22.24
CA GLY A 111 7.03 0.61 -22.52
C GLY A 111 7.95 1.26 -21.50
N ASP A 112 7.41 2.00 -20.52
CA ASP A 112 8.19 2.47 -19.38
C ASP A 112 8.68 1.30 -18.52
N LYS A 113 9.80 1.50 -17.80
CA LYS A 113 10.36 0.51 -16.88
C LYS A 113 10.06 0.86 -15.44
N VAL A 114 9.88 -0.17 -14.60
CA VAL A 114 9.61 -0.01 -13.16
C VAL A 114 10.54 -0.90 -12.35
N VAL A 115 11.29 -0.33 -11.42
CA VAL A 115 12.14 -1.09 -10.50
C VAL A 115 11.30 -1.68 -9.38
N ILE A 116 11.50 -2.97 -9.09
CA ILE A 116 10.82 -3.70 -8.02
C ILE A 116 11.87 -4.49 -7.24
N PHE A 117 11.92 -4.34 -5.93
CA PHE A 117 12.75 -5.17 -5.06
C PHE A 117 12.19 -6.60 -4.98
N SER A 118 13.03 -7.63 -5.06
CA SER A 118 12.64 -9.05 -5.02
C SER A 118 13.32 -9.76 -3.84
N PRO A 119 12.58 -10.52 -2.97
CA PRO A 119 11.18 -10.93 -3.15
C PRO A 119 10.18 -9.79 -2.91
N PHE A 120 9.01 -9.89 -3.53
CA PHE A 120 7.97 -8.85 -3.52
C PHE A 120 6.57 -9.45 -3.40
N TYR A 121 5.62 -8.62 -3.00
CA TYR A 121 4.20 -8.97 -3.05
C TYR A 121 3.75 -9.08 -4.52
N GLU A 122 3.18 -10.22 -4.87
CA GLU A 122 2.93 -10.65 -6.27
C GLU A 122 2.22 -9.61 -7.16
N ASN A 123 1.44 -8.70 -6.56
CA ASN A 123 0.71 -7.69 -7.32
C ASN A 123 1.63 -6.69 -8.04
N TYR A 124 2.80 -6.34 -7.50
CA TYR A 124 3.62 -5.28 -8.09
C TYR A 124 4.11 -5.62 -9.50
N GLY A 125 4.49 -6.88 -9.72
CA GLY A 125 4.84 -7.35 -11.07
C GLY A 125 3.63 -7.35 -12.01
N ALA A 126 2.48 -7.84 -11.52
CA ALA A 126 1.24 -7.85 -12.29
C ALA A 126 0.75 -6.43 -12.61
N ASP A 127 0.77 -5.50 -11.64
CA ASP A 127 0.36 -4.11 -11.83
C ASP A 127 1.25 -3.41 -12.87
N THR A 128 2.56 -3.67 -12.84
CA THR A 128 3.51 -3.16 -13.83
C THR A 128 3.14 -3.64 -15.25
N ILE A 129 2.92 -4.93 -15.44
CA ILE A 129 2.56 -5.52 -16.73
C ILE A 129 1.18 -5.04 -17.21
N LEU A 130 0.20 -4.97 -16.29
CA LEU A 130 -1.15 -4.51 -16.64
C LEU A 130 -1.19 -3.04 -17.05
N SER A 131 -0.31 -2.21 -16.48
CA SER A 131 -0.15 -0.81 -16.91
C SER A 131 0.62 -0.66 -18.24
N GLY A 132 1.16 -1.75 -18.77
CA GLY A 132 1.94 -1.78 -20.01
C GLY A 132 3.42 -1.49 -19.82
N ALA A 133 3.89 -1.41 -18.58
CA ALA A 133 5.30 -1.19 -18.24
C ALA A 133 6.06 -2.52 -18.10
N GLU A 134 7.39 -2.43 -18.03
CA GLU A 134 8.32 -3.57 -17.90
C GLU A 134 8.99 -3.57 -16.52
N PRO A 135 8.93 -4.68 -15.75
CA PRO A 135 9.58 -4.75 -14.45
C PRO A 135 11.09 -4.97 -14.56
N ILE A 136 11.86 -4.25 -13.74
CA ILE A 136 13.28 -4.50 -13.45
C ILE A 136 13.39 -4.99 -12.02
N TYR A 137 13.86 -6.20 -11.81
CA TYR A 137 13.97 -6.76 -10.46
C TYR A 137 15.34 -6.53 -9.85
N VAL A 138 15.36 -5.98 -8.61
CA VAL A 138 16.57 -5.79 -7.80
C VAL A 138 16.50 -6.72 -6.60
N PRO A 139 17.45 -7.65 -6.43
CA PRO A 139 17.40 -8.63 -5.35
C PRO A 139 17.63 -8.00 -3.98
N LEU A 140 16.82 -8.45 -3.01
CA LEU A 140 17.07 -8.32 -1.58
C LEU A 140 17.73 -9.62 -1.09
N VAL A 141 18.90 -9.52 -0.51
CA VAL A 141 19.75 -10.68 -0.17
C VAL A 141 19.56 -11.12 1.28
N PRO A 142 19.09 -12.37 1.53
CA PRO A 142 18.98 -12.87 2.89
C PRO A 142 20.37 -13.00 3.56
N PRO A 143 20.45 -13.02 4.93
CA PRO A 143 19.31 -13.11 5.86
C PRO A 143 18.64 -11.80 6.21
N ASP A 144 19.31 -10.66 6.05
CA ASP A 144 18.84 -9.32 6.43
C ASP A 144 18.11 -8.57 5.30
N PHE A 145 18.04 -9.19 4.12
CA PHE A 145 17.36 -8.64 2.93
C PHE A 145 17.86 -7.25 2.54
N HIS A 146 19.18 -7.02 2.64
CA HIS A 146 19.81 -5.82 2.08
C HIS A 146 19.83 -5.86 0.56
N PHE A 147 19.96 -4.72 -0.09
CA PHE A 147 20.25 -4.60 -1.53
C PHE A 147 21.68 -4.12 -1.76
N ASP A 148 22.25 -4.53 -2.89
CA ASP A 148 23.52 -3.97 -3.37
C ASP A 148 23.23 -2.63 -4.08
N ALA A 149 23.84 -1.55 -3.57
CA ALA A 149 23.65 -0.19 -4.11
C ALA A 149 24.10 -0.07 -5.57
N ASN A 150 25.12 -0.84 -6.01
CA ASN A 150 25.56 -0.82 -7.40
C ASN A 150 24.53 -1.50 -8.31
N VAL A 151 23.97 -2.64 -7.88
CA VAL A 151 22.90 -3.32 -8.62
C VAL A 151 21.65 -2.43 -8.74
N LEU A 152 21.31 -1.72 -7.65
CA LEU A 152 20.23 -0.75 -7.68
C LEU A 152 20.52 0.40 -8.64
N GLU A 153 21.74 0.97 -8.61
CA GLU A 153 22.13 2.04 -9.53
C GLU A 153 22.16 1.57 -11.00
N ASP A 154 22.58 0.33 -11.26
CA ASP A 154 22.52 -0.24 -12.61
C ASP A 154 21.06 -0.40 -13.13
N ALA A 155 20.11 -0.66 -12.23
CA ALA A 155 18.69 -0.62 -12.58
C ALA A 155 18.23 0.80 -12.91
N PHE A 156 18.67 1.81 -12.15
CA PHE A 156 18.34 3.23 -12.41
C PHE A 156 19.00 3.78 -13.69
N ARG A 157 20.17 3.27 -14.09
CA ARG A 157 20.80 3.60 -15.40
C ARG A 157 19.99 3.16 -16.60
N GLN A 158 19.04 2.25 -16.41
CA GLN A 158 18.09 1.87 -17.46
C GLN A 158 16.93 2.88 -17.60
N HIS A 159 16.98 4.01 -16.89
CA HIS A 159 15.98 5.10 -16.90
C HIS A 159 14.58 4.60 -16.59
N PRO A 160 14.35 3.91 -15.43
CA PRO A 160 13.01 3.53 -15.03
C PRO A 160 12.15 4.76 -14.78
N LYS A 161 10.85 4.64 -15.02
CA LYS A 161 9.88 5.70 -14.72
C LYS A 161 9.52 5.75 -13.23
N ALA A 162 9.46 4.57 -12.61
CA ALA A 162 9.11 4.43 -11.20
C ALA A 162 9.90 3.33 -10.49
N LEU A 163 9.93 3.41 -9.17
CA LEU A 163 10.37 2.35 -8.27
C LEU A 163 9.23 2.02 -7.31
N VAL A 164 8.96 0.73 -7.07
CA VAL A 164 8.02 0.25 -6.03
C VAL A 164 8.80 -0.08 -4.76
N LEU A 165 8.40 0.50 -3.64
CA LEU A 165 9.00 0.32 -2.33
C LEU A 165 7.96 -0.14 -1.32
N CYS A 166 7.97 -1.42 -0.93
CA CYS A 166 7.15 -1.95 0.16
C CYS A 166 7.91 -1.84 1.48
N ASN A 167 7.43 -1.01 2.39
CA ASN A 167 8.08 -0.77 3.68
C ASN A 167 7.05 -0.61 4.82
N PRO A 168 6.98 -1.53 5.79
CA PRO A 168 7.66 -2.84 5.87
C PRO A 168 7.30 -3.77 4.73
N SER A 169 8.24 -4.62 4.33
CA SER A 169 8.15 -5.45 3.12
C SER A 169 7.32 -6.71 3.33
N ASN A 170 6.47 -7.02 2.38
CA ASN A 170 5.86 -8.33 2.17
C ASN A 170 6.54 -8.98 0.93
N PRO A 171 7.13 -10.20 1.02
CA PRO A 171 6.95 -11.19 2.09
C PRO A 171 8.08 -11.24 3.14
N CYS A 172 9.20 -10.54 2.97
CA CYS A 172 10.41 -10.80 3.76
C CYS A 172 10.42 -10.12 5.14
N GLY A 173 9.46 -9.25 5.44
CA GLY A 173 9.37 -8.54 6.73
C GLY A 173 10.45 -7.47 6.94
N LYS A 174 11.27 -7.17 5.90
CA LYS A 174 12.28 -6.12 6.00
C LYS A 174 11.66 -4.78 6.32
N VAL A 175 12.24 -4.07 7.26
CA VAL A 175 12.08 -2.64 7.45
C VAL A 175 13.36 -1.97 6.94
N PHE A 176 13.25 -1.14 5.92
CA PHE A 176 14.41 -0.45 5.37
C PHE A 176 14.96 0.55 6.37
N THR A 177 16.30 0.57 6.51
CA THR A 177 16.96 1.54 7.38
C THR A 177 16.90 2.95 6.78
N ARG A 178 17.15 3.95 7.61
CA ARG A 178 17.19 5.34 7.17
C ARG A 178 18.23 5.55 6.06
N GLU A 179 19.39 4.93 6.19
CA GLU A 179 20.51 5.02 5.24
C GLU A 179 20.16 4.34 3.91
N GLU A 180 19.47 3.19 3.94
CA GLU A 180 18.98 2.53 2.74
C GLU A 180 17.94 3.40 2.01
N LEU A 181 17.01 4.00 2.76
CA LEU A 181 16.00 4.90 2.18
C LEU A 181 16.63 6.17 1.60
N GLU A 182 17.64 6.74 2.24
CA GLU A 182 18.40 7.89 1.73
C GLU A 182 19.20 7.54 0.46
N THR A 183 19.73 6.32 0.36
CA THR A 183 20.38 5.83 -0.86
C THR A 183 19.37 5.73 -2.01
N ILE A 184 18.19 5.18 -1.76
CA ILE A 184 17.10 5.11 -2.75
C ILE A 184 16.66 6.52 -3.17
N ALA A 185 16.50 7.43 -2.19
CA ALA A 185 16.11 8.81 -2.43
C ALA A 185 17.12 9.57 -3.31
N ALA A 186 18.41 9.39 -3.04
CA ALA A 186 19.47 10.00 -3.84
C ALA A 186 19.45 9.53 -5.30
N LEU A 187 19.21 8.23 -5.52
CA LEU A 187 19.05 7.68 -6.88
C LEU A 187 17.77 8.17 -7.55
N ALA A 188 16.66 8.17 -6.84
CA ALA A 188 15.37 8.66 -7.35
C ALA A 188 15.46 10.15 -7.77
N ALA A 189 16.16 10.96 -6.99
CA ALA A 189 16.40 12.37 -7.34
C ALA A 189 17.33 12.52 -8.54
N ARG A 190 18.44 11.75 -8.59
CA ARG A 190 19.44 11.83 -9.67
C ARG A 190 18.88 11.43 -11.02
N TYR A 191 18.05 10.40 -11.06
CA TYR A 191 17.52 9.81 -12.29
C TYR A 191 16.09 10.27 -12.61
N ASP A 192 15.52 11.17 -11.80
CA ASP A 192 14.16 11.71 -11.92
C ASP A 192 13.08 10.61 -11.96
N VAL A 193 13.10 9.72 -10.95
CA VAL A 193 12.23 8.55 -10.84
C VAL A 193 11.15 8.79 -9.80
N TYR A 194 9.89 8.44 -10.10
CA TYR A 194 8.82 8.39 -9.11
C TYR A 194 9.00 7.20 -8.16
N VAL A 195 8.55 7.35 -6.90
CA VAL A 195 8.54 6.26 -5.94
C VAL A 195 7.10 5.98 -5.51
N ILE A 196 6.65 4.75 -5.76
CA ILE A 196 5.34 4.27 -5.31
C ILE A 196 5.60 3.42 -4.08
N THR A 197 5.15 3.89 -2.91
CA THR A 197 5.33 3.13 -1.68
C THR A 197 4.08 2.30 -1.36
N ASP A 198 4.28 1.11 -0.76
CA ASP A 198 3.23 0.35 -0.09
C ASP A 198 3.56 0.31 1.41
N GLU A 199 2.77 1.03 2.20
CA GLU A 199 3.01 1.29 3.62
C GLU A 199 1.92 0.65 4.52
N VAL A 200 1.25 -0.41 4.04
CA VAL A 200 0.13 -1.05 4.76
C VAL A 200 0.51 -1.62 6.14
N TYR A 201 1.78 -1.82 6.41
CA TYR A 201 2.30 -2.31 7.69
C TYR A 201 2.94 -1.22 8.56
N GLU A 202 2.69 0.07 8.28
CA GLU A 202 3.27 1.24 8.95
C GLU A 202 3.25 1.17 10.48
N HIS A 203 2.23 0.52 11.07
CA HIS A 203 2.05 0.36 12.52
C HIS A 203 2.43 -1.03 13.05
N ILE A 204 2.99 -1.93 12.22
CA ILE A 204 3.39 -3.28 12.60
C ILE A 204 4.91 -3.40 12.37
N VAL A 205 5.67 -2.71 13.20
CA VAL A 205 7.13 -2.61 13.11
C VAL A 205 7.74 -2.98 14.46
N TYR A 206 8.49 -4.10 14.48
CA TYR A 206 9.09 -4.62 15.72
C TYR A 206 10.36 -3.86 16.06
N ALA A 207 10.54 -3.59 17.38
CA ALA A 207 11.79 -3.02 17.88
C ALA A 207 13.02 -3.88 17.49
N PRO A 208 14.18 -3.27 17.18
CA PRO A 208 14.49 -1.85 17.32
C PRO A 208 14.13 -0.98 16.12
N HIS A 209 13.50 -1.55 15.08
CA HIS A 209 13.16 -0.84 13.86
C HIS A 209 12.06 0.20 14.08
N GLN A 210 12.06 1.22 13.22
CA GLN A 210 11.02 2.24 13.16
C GLN A 210 10.62 2.47 11.71
N HIS A 211 9.32 2.69 11.48
CA HIS A 211 8.83 3.05 10.15
C HIS A 211 9.28 4.47 9.79
N THR A 212 9.76 4.64 8.57
CA THR A 212 10.05 5.94 7.97
C THR A 212 9.21 6.08 6.70
N TYR A 213 8.33 7.07 6.68
CA TYR A 213 7.57 7.41 5.46
C TYR A 213 8.52 7.99 4.42
N PHE A 214 8.64 7.33 3.28
CA PHE A 214 9.59 7.74 2.25
C PHE A 214 9.33 9.17 1.74
N ALA A 215 8.07 9.54 1.64
CA ALA A 215 7.64 10.88 1.22
C ALA A 215 8.15 12.02 2.14
N THR A 216 8.58 11.70 3.37
CA THR A 216 9.08 12.70 4.33
C THR A 216 10.59 12.93 4.22
N LEU A 217 11.30 12.16 3.41
CA LEU A 217 12.72 12.40 3.14
C LEU A 217 12.91 13.67 2.32
N PRO A 218 14.01 14.40 2.51
CA PRO A 218 14.28 15.63 1.76
C PRO A 218 14.17 15.45 0.24
N GLY A 219 13.31 16.25 -0.42
CA GLY A 219 13.08 16.22 -1.87
C GLY A 219 12.30 15.02 -2.38
N MET A 220 11.67 14.21 -1.50
CA MET A 220 10.92 13.03 -1.93
C MET A 220 9.42 13.25 -1.99
N TRP A 221 8.87 14.27 -1.37
CA TRP A 221 7.45 14.57 -1.46
C TRP A 221 6.98 14.73 -2.91
N GLU A 222 7.70 15.51 -3.71
CA GLU A 222 7.33 15.88 -5.08
C GLU A 222 7.30 14.70 -6.06
N ARG A 223 7.86 13.54 -5.65
CA ARG A 223 7.98 12.34 -6.49
C ARG A 223 7.45 11.06 -5.86
N THR A 224 6.81 11.13 -4.68
CA THR A 224 6.29 9.95 -3.98
C THR A 224 4.78 9.87 -4.06
N LEU A 225 4.28 8.66 -4.40
CA LEU A 225 2.90 8.26 -4.22
C LEU A 225 2.85 7.30 -3.03
N SER A 226 2.45 7.79 -1.88
CA SER A 226 2.37 7.03 -0.63
C SER A 226 1.05 6.26 -0.62
N CYS A 227 1.11 4.95 -0.90
CA CYS A 227 -0.03 4.05 -0.92
C CYS A 227 -0.13 3.28 0.38
N SER A 228 -1.34 3.15 0.93
CA SER A 228 -1.58 2.36 2.12
C SER A 228 -3.03 1.88 2.20
N SER A 229 -3.37 1.18 3.27
CA SER A 229 -4.75 0.77 3.55
C SER A 229 -5.03 0.64 5.04
N LEU A 230 -6.31 0.60 5.37
CA LEU A 230 -6.78 0.39 6.73
C LEU A 230 -6.89 -1.10 7.10
N SER A 231 -6.62 -1.96 6.13
CA SER A 231 -6.84 -3.42 6.17
C SER A 231 -6.11 -4.11 7.32
N LYS A 232 -4.85 -3.79 7.54
CA LYS A 232 -3.98 -4.46 8.52
C LYS A 232 -4.09 -3.81 9.90
N THR A 233 -4.12 -2.49 9.92
CA THR A 233 -4.20 -1.69 11.15
C THR A 233 -5.50 -1.96 11.92
N TYR A 234 -6.63 -2.09 11.24
CA TYR A 234 -7.94 -2.24 11.88
C TYR A 234 -8.58 -3.62 11.69
N SER A 235 -7.85 -4.61 11.19
CA SER A 235 -8.37 -5.98 10.95
C SER A 235 -9.60 -6.02 10.03
N ILE A 236 -9.59 -5.24 8.95
CA ILE A 236 -10.71 -5.06 8.01
C ILE A 236 -10.30 -5.36 6.57
N THR A 237 -9.49 -6.39 6.35
CA THR A 237 -8.97 -6.73 5.01
C THR A 237 -10.07 -6.88 3.95
N GLY A 238 -11.24 -7.39 4.34
CA GLY A 238 -12.39 -7.58 3.46
C GLY A 238 -13.18 -6.30 3.14
N TRP A 239 -12.94 -5.18 3.86
CA TRP A 239 -13.66 -3.93 3.64
C TRP A 239 -13.17 -3.16 2.42
N ARG A 240 -11.98 -3.46 1.96
CA ARG A 240 -11.38 -2.84 0.79
C ARG A 240 -11.31 -1.31 0.90
N LEU A 241 -10.69 -0.80 1.96
CA LEU A 241 -10.41 0.63 2.15
C LEU A 241 -8.90 0.88 2.11
N GLY A 242 -8.47 1.70 1.17
CA GLY A 242 -7.09 2.15 1.00
C GLY A 242 -7.04 3.60 0.54
N TYR A 243 -5.85 4.10 0.27
CA TYR A 243 -5.66 5.47 -0.14
C TYR A 243 -4.29 5.69 -0.81
N ILE A 244 -4.20 6.78 -1.56
CA ILE A 244 -2.95 7.37 -2.04
C ILE A 244 -2.83 8.77 -1.43
N ILE A 245 -1.65 9.11 -0.93
CA ILE A 245 -1.26 10.46 -0.53
C ILE A 245 -0.09 10.88 -1.41
N ALA A 246 -0.22 12.02 -2.07
CA ALA A 246 0.78 12.56 -2.99
C ALA A 246 0.54 14.06 -3.22
N PRO A 247 1.46 14.78 -3.88
CA PRO A 247 1.24 16.16 -4.32
C PRO A 247 -0.03 16.35 -5.15
N PRO A 248 -0.65 17.54 -5.10
CA PRO A 248 -1.92 17.81 -5.77
C PRO A 248 -1.94 17.46 -7.26
N GLU A 249 -0.89 17.76 -8.00
CA GLU A 249 -0.80 17.50 -9.44
C GLU A 249 -0.78 15.98 -9.76
N ILE A 250 -0.25 15.16 -8.86
CA ILE A 250 -0.26 13.69 -8.97
C ILE A 250 -1.67 13.18 -8.62
N ILE A 251 -2.24 13.66 -7.51
CA ILE A 251 -3.57 13.26 -7.06
C ILE A 251 -4.65 13.60 -8.08
N GLU A 252 -4.58 14.74 -8.76
CA GLU A 252 -5.53 15.09 -9.83
C GLU A 252 -5.51 14.10 -11.00
N ARG A 253 -4.40 13.43 -11.24
CA ARG A 253 -4.31 12.35 -12.24
C ARG A 253 -4.76 11.02 -11.67
N ALA A 254 -4.35 10.70 -10.44
CA ALA A 254 -4.75 9.47 -9.76
C ALA A 254 -6.27 9.38 -9.57
N LYS A 255 -6.95 10.49 -9.26
CA LYS A 255 -8.42 10.58 -9.23
C LYS A 255 -9.06 10.11 -10.53
N LYS A 256 -8.53 10.51 -11.68
CA LYS A 256 -9.06 10.10 -12.99
C LYS A 256 -8.91 8.60 -13.22
N VAL A 257 -7.78 8.02 -12.86
CA VAL A 257 -7.57 6.57 -12.96
C VAL A 257 -8.53 5.84 -12.03
N HIS A 258 -8.62 6.26 -10.77
CA HIS A 258 -9.53 5.69 -9.78
C HIS A 258 -11.00 5.73 -10.24
N ASP A 259 -11.46 6.87 -10.77
CA ASP A 259 -12.84 7.04 -11.26
C ASP A 259 -13.22 5.97 -12.30
N PHE A 260 -12.33 5.68 -13.24
CA PHE A 260 -12.59 4.71 -14.30
C PHE A 260 -12.28 3.26 -13.93
N LEU A 261 -11.53 3.01 -12.84
CA LEU A 261 -11.32 1.66 -12.33
C LEU A 261 -12.50 1.18 -11.47
N THR A 262 -12.96 2.01 -10.53
CA THR A 262 -13.88 1.54 -9.47
C THR A 262 -15.02 2.51 -9.15
N VAL A 263 -15.01 3.74 -9.68
CA VAL A 263 -15.96 4.83 -9.36
C VAL A 263 -15.78 5.37 -7.93
N GLY A 264 -15.47 4.53 -6.96
CA GLY A 264 -15.26 4.93 -5.58
C GLY A 264 -15.26 3.75 -4.60
N ALA A 265 -14.62 3.93 -3.46
CA ALA A 265 -14.68 2.99 -2.37
C ALA A 265 -16.06 3.04 -1.67
N ALA A 266 -16.46 1.95 -1.03
CA ALA A 266 -17.77 1.80 -0.40
C ALA A 266 -18.05 2.91 0.64
N ALA A 267 -19.02 3.78 0.37
CA ALA A 267 -19.34 4.94 1.20
C ALA A 267 -19.71 4.56 2.65
N PRO A 268 -20.54 3.53 2.93
CA PRO A 268 -20.86 3.13 4.29
C PRO A 268 -19.62 2.70 5.09
N LEU A 269 -18.65 2.07 4.44
CA LEU A 269 -17.44 1.58 5.11
C LEU A 269 -16.44 2.71 5.39
N GLN A 270 -16.40 3.72 4.53
CA GLN A 270 -15.62 4.95 4.78
C GLN A 270 -16.13 5.63 6.06
N GLU A 271 -17.45 5.78 6.20
CA GLU A 271 -18.07 6.37 7.38
C GLU A 271 -17.85 5.51 8.63
N ALA A 272 -18.01 4.19 8.51
CA ALA A 272 -17.87 3.27 9.63
C ALA A 272 -16.47 3.24 10.26
N VAL A 273 -15.42 3.53 9.49
CA VAL A 273 -14.04 3.43 9.97
C VAL A 273 -13.51 4.71 10.62
N ILE A 274 -14.22 5.83 10.50
CA ILE A 274 -13.78 7.14 11.04
C ILE A 274 -13.35 7.06 12.50
N PRO A 275 -14.09 6.40 13.44
CA PRO A 275 -13.64 6.27 14.82
C PRO A 275 -12.25 5.62 14.95
N GLY A 276 -11.90 4.68 14.05
CA GLY A 276 -10.58 4.05 14.03
C GLY A 276 -9.45 5.02 13.66
N LEU A 277 -9.71 5.94 12.73
CA LEU A 277 -8.75 6.96 12.32
C LEU A 277 -8.45 7.98 13.45
N GLN A 278 -9.30 8.04 14.46
CA GLN A 278 -9.20 8.94 15.61
C GLN A 278 -8.59 8.27 16.86
N PHE A 279 -8.16 7.00 16.76
CA PHE A 279 -7.53 6.31 17.90
C PHE A 279 -6.21 6.98 18.28
N GLY A 280 -5.95 7.01 19.60
CA GLY A 280 -4.69 7.46 20.17
C GLY A 280 -3.56 6.42 20.01
N GLN A 281 -2.36 6.79 20.45
CA GLN A 281 -1.17 5.95 20.36
C GLN A 281 -1.32 4.61 21.11
N ASP A 282 -2.09 4.59 22.20
CA ASP A 282 -2.42 3.38 22.97
C ASP A 282 -2.99 2.24 22.12
N TYR A 283 -3.82 2.55 21.13
CA TYR A 283 -4.33 1.54 20.21
C TYR A 283 -3.21 0.89 19.38
N TYR A 284 -2.30 1.69 18.86
CA TYR A 284 -1.20 1.20 18.02
C TYR A 284 -0.16 0.44 18.83
N ASP A 285 0.08 0.85 20.07
CA ASP A 285 0.95 0.14 21.02
C ASP A 285 0.37 -1.23 21.38
N ASP A 286 -0.94 -1.32 21.65
CA ASP A 286 -1.65 -2.57 21.89
C ASP A 286 -1.64 -3.48 20.64
N LEU A 287 -1.81 -2.91 19.45
CA LEU A 287 -1.73 -3.64 18.18
C LEU A 287 -0.35 -4.27 18.01
N LEU A 288 0.71 -3.48 18.21
CA LEU A 288 2.08 -3.93 18.10
C LEU A 288 2.41 -4.99 19.15
N ALA A 289 1.96 -4.82 20.40
CA ALA A 289 2.14 -5.80 21.46
C ALA A 289 1.52 -7.17 21.10
N LYS A 290 0.31 -7.18 20.52
CA LYS A 290 -0.34 -8.41 20.05
C LYS A 290 0.47 -9.12 18.96
N TYR A 291 1.00 -8.38 18.00
CA TYR A 291 1.83 -8.97 16.94
C TYR A 291 3.20 -9.41 17.46
N THR A 292 3.80 -8.67 18.38
CA THR A 292 5.07 -9.05 19.03
C THR A 292 4.91 -10.36 19.77
N HIS A 293 3.86 -10.52 20.58
CA HIS A 293 3.57 -11.77 21.26
C HIS A 293 3.40 -12.96 20.30
N LYS A 294 2.69 -12.76 19.17
CA LYS A 294 2.53 -13.81 18.15
C LYS A 294 3.85 -14.17 17.48
N LYS A 295 4.68 -13.17 17.19
CA LYS A 295 6.04 -13.40 16.68
C LYS A 295 6.86 -14.28 17.63
N GLU A 296 6.85 -13.96 18.94
CA GLU A 296 7.56 -14.72 19.96
C GLU A 296 7.05 -16.15 20.12
N LEU A 297 5.76 -16.39 19.90
CA LEU A 297 5.19 -17.75 19.92
C LEU A 297 5.56 -18.58 18.68
N PHE A 298 5.81 -17.90 17.55
CA PHE A 298 6.10 -18.56 16.28
C PHE A 298 7.59 -18.89 16.11
N LEU A 299 8.50 -18.05 16.64
CA LEU A 299 9.96 -18.18 16.53
C LEU A 299 10.54 -18.95 17.72
#